data_5831f98e6f37ca98a18e402be05c9a11
#
_entry.id   5831f98e6f37ca98a18e402be05c9a11
#
_cell.length_a   1.000
_cell.length_b   1.000
_cell.length_c   1.000
_cell.angle_alpha   90.00
_cell.angle_beta   90.00
_cell.angle_gamma   90.00
#
_symmetry.space_group_name_H-M   'P 1'
#
loop_
_entity.id
_entity.type
_entity.pdbx_description
1 polymer ?
#
loop_
_entity_poly.entity_id
_entity_poly.type
_entity_poly.pdbx_seq_one_letter_code
_entity_poly.pdbx_strand_id
1 'polypeptide(L)'
;EVLLSHPFKGRIYPISRSAQQIQGLKAFSSVELVPEQIDLALIIIPAEFILEELERCGNSGVKAAQIITSGFAEGGGRKGKKLQLKISEIANKFDMAISGPNSEGFANTLKFLCPTFSPAVAETSNSLTPEYRKSGFVAAIAQSGGAGFGLYDQGRPNELPFSYVITTGNEAALETFHFVDYLLDDGKTDAFLLFLEDVKTPALFEQTAEKALRAGKPIILTKIGKSEAGRRAAQSHTGAMTGTYDAYKAMFQRYGIIEGKDREEMCDIAAGFSHFGSRLPLGKRVGICSGSGGSAGWMAETCTAIGLEVPLLDDATRNKIDSHLPHYATSQNPVDATAGSIRKIGYSVLGEWVSRSPVVDSIIIVTSARHAHSFSGEGDHLARIAREAKKPIMMCTYTSPSPESTLMFNKAGYPFFTNMPNCARTVREMADYKILRDAFLKVPEIRTSNPAREQAVRKACANQCGVLTEYETGKILGHYDIDLGGGGLAKSAEDAIAIAKEIAGPVALKVQSPNIPHKSDVGGVILNLETQTEIKDSFSKILSSAKQHCPSADLDGVLVKPMAKDCVEFILCLK
;
A
#
# COMPACT_ATOMS: atom_id res chain seq x y z
N GLU A 1 -20.45 25.18 -7.77
CA GLU A 1 -20.66 24.82 -9.19
C GLU A 1 -20.52 23.32 -9.39
N VAL A 2 -19.35 22.71 -9.15
CA VAL A 2 -19.13 21.26 -9.36
C VAL A 2 -20.20 20.39 -8.68
N LEU A 3 -20.52 20.66 -7.42
CA LEU A 3 -21.54 19.90 -6.68
C LEU A 3 -22.93 19.98 -7.32
N LEU A 4 -23.26 21.08 -8.00
CA LEU A 4 -24.53 21.29 -8.68
C LEU A 4 -24.53 20.81 -10.14
N SER A 5 -23.38 20.55 -10.73
CA SER A 5 -23.30 20.04 -12.11
C SER A 5 -23.63 18.55 -12.22
N HIS A 6 -23.72 17.85 -11.09
CA HIS A 6 -24.03 16.43 -11.02
C HIS A 6 -25.45 16.17 -10.49
N PRO A 7 -26.10 15.05 -10.88
CA PRO A 7 -27.46 14.72 -10.46
C PRO A 7 -27.51 14.17 -9.02
N PHE A 8 -26.88 14.89 -8.08
CA PHE A 8 -26.96 14.56 -6.66
C PHE A 8 -28.40 14.72 -6.15
N LYS A 9 -28.92 13.71 -5.48
CA LYS A 9 -30.32 13.69 -5.01
C LYS A 9 -30.52 14.29 -3.62
N GLY A 10 -29.43 14.62 -2.91
CA GLY A 10 -29.51 15.27 -1.60
C GLY A 10 -29.82 16.76 -1.67
N ARG A 11 -30.12 17.34 -0.53
CA ARG A 11 -30.37 18.79 -0.41
C ARG A 11 -29.09 19.54 -0.12
N ILE A 12 -28.96 20.73 -0.70
CA ILE A 12 -27.80 21.61 -0.55
C ILE A 12 -28.26 22.94 0.02
N TYR A 13 -27.66 23.31 1.15
CA TYR A 13 -27.94 24.53 1.88
C TYR A 13 -26.71 25.44 1.92
N PRO A 14 -26.62 26.47 1.04
CA PRO A 14 -25.53 27.44 1.13
C PRO A 14 -25.60 28.25 2.42
N ILE A 15 -24.45 28.47 3.04
CA ILE A 15 -24.29 29.35 4.19
C ILE A 15 -23.55 30.61 3.77
N SER A 16 -24.12 31.79 4.00
CA SER A 16 -23.48 33.09 3.70
C SER A 16 -23.99 34.18 4.62
N ARG A 17 -23.10 34.97 5.19
CA ARG A 17 -23.44 36.11 6.05
C ARG A 17 -23.99 37.27 5.26
N SER A 18 -23.76 37.35 3.95
CA SER A 18 -24.12 38.52 3.12
C SER A 18 -25.07 38.20 1.97
N ALA A 19 -25.00 37.02 1.37
CA ALA A 19 -25.82 36.67 0.22
C ALA A 19 -27.11 35.97 0.66
N GLN A 20 -28.24 36.34 0.07
CA GLN A 20 -29.54 35.68 0.27
C GLN A 20 -29.70 34.43 -0.62
N GLN A 21 -28.95 34.38 -1.73
CA GLN A 21 -28.94 33.27 -2.68
C GLN A 21 -27.53 33.01 -3.20
N ILE A 22 -27.19 31.73 -3.41
CA ILE A 22 -25.96 31.30 -4.05
C ILE A 22 -26.32 30.24 -5.07
N GLN A 23 -25.92 30.43 -6.33
CA GLN A 23 -26.20 29.51 -7.44
C GLN A 23 -27.70 29.13 -7.56
N GLY A 24 -28.59 30.10 -7.33
CA GLY A 24 -30.04 29.90 -7.37
C GLY A 24 -30.66 29.24 -6.13
N LEU A 25 -29.85 28.81 -5.16
CA LEU A 25 -30.32 28.23 -3.91
C LEU A 25 -30.44 29.32 -2.82
N LYS A 26 -31.49 29.23 -1.98
CA LYS A 26 -31.64 30.06 -0.79
C LYS A 26 -30.46 29.86 0.14
N ALA A 27 -29.79 30.93 0.54
CA ALA A 27 -28.71 30.90 1.52
C ALA A 27 -29.24 31.22 2.93
N PHE A 28 -28.59 30.63 3.92
CA PHE A 28 -28.83 30.86 5.35
C PHE A 28 -27.62 31.61 5.93
N SER A 29 -27.84 32.46 6.93
CA SER A 29 -26.73 33.23 7.53
C SER A 29 -25.86 32.40 8.48
N SER A 30 -26.34 31.25 8.94
CA SER A 30 -25.59 30.30 9.75
C SER A 30 -26.20 28.91 9.67
N VAL A 31 -25.44 27.87 10.13
CA VAL A 31 -25.88 26.47 10.09
C VAL A 31 -27.09 26.21 11.00
N GLU A 32 -27.20 26.93 12.10
CA GLU A 32 -28.31 26.79 13.08
C GLU A 32 -29.67 27.22 12.51
N LEU A 33 -29.67 28.03 11.45
CA LEU A 33 -30.89 28.49 10.79
C LEU A 33 -31.36 27.58 9.66
N VAL A 34 -30.62 26.54 9.34
CA VAL A 34 -31.04 25.54 8.35
C VAL A 34 -32.19 24.72 8.97
N PRO A 35 -33.32 24.55 8.27
CA PRO A 35 -34.53 23.95 8.86
C PRO A 35 -34.45 22.43 9.04
N GLU A 36 -33.36 21.80 8.66
CA GLU A 36 -33.18 20.35 8.67
C GLU A 36 -31.83 19.92 9.23
N GLN A 37 -31.74 18.67 9.66
CA GLN A 37 -30.50 18.06 10.09
C GLN A 37 -29.52 18.00 8.92
N ILE A 38 -28.29 18.43 9.15
CA ILE A 38 -27.20 18.42 8.18
C ILE A 38 -26.31 17.21 8.43
N ASP A 39 -26.11 16.39 7.40
CA ASP A 39 -25.21 15.23 7.45
C ASP A 39 -23.74 15.62 7.25
N LEU A 40 -23.48 16.56 6.32
CA LEU A 40 -22.13 16.95 5.91
C LEU A 40 -22.02 18.47 5.78
N ALA A 41 -21.05 19.06 6.44
CA ALA A 41 -20.63 20.45 6.24
C ALA A 41 -19.41 20.51 5.32
N LEU A 42 -19.52 21.28 4.22
CA LEU A 42 -18.39 21.62 3.35
C LEU A 42 -17.88 23.02 3.75
N ILE A 43 -16.67 23.08 4.31
CA ILE A 43 -16.11 24.31 4.89
C ILE A 43 -15.06 24.91 3.96
N ILE A 44 -15.37 26.10 3.42
CA ILE A 44 -14.54 26.84 2.44
C ILE A 44 -14.49 28.31 2.87
N ILE A 45 -13.93 28.58 4.04
CA ILE A 45 -13.80 29.93 4.62
C ILE A 45 -12.34 30.14 5.09
N PRO A 46 -11.91 31.42 5.33
CA PRO A 46 -10.56 31.67 5.84
C PRO A 46 -10.25 30.89 7.13
N ALA A 47 -8.99 30.43 7.27
CA ALA A 47 -8.55 29.52 8.32
C ALA A 47 -8.85 30.00 9.76
N GLU A 48 -8.83 31.31 9.99
CA GLU A 48 -9.12 31.93 11.28
C GLU A 48 -10.55 31.70 11.78
N PHE A 49 -11.52 31.45 10.89
CA PHE A 49 -12.94 31.28 11.24
C PHE A 49 -13.34 29.80 11.33
N ILE A 50 -12.50 28.87 10.91
CA ILE A 50 -12.85 27.45 10.79
C ILE A 50 -13.22 26.84 12.13
N LEU A 51 -12.49 27.13 13.20
CA LEU A 51 -12.76 26.53 14.52
C LEU A 51 -14.13 26.97 15.05
N GLU A 52 -14.50 28.23 14.88
CA GLU A 52 -15.82 28.75 15.28
C GLU A 52 -16.95 28.05 14.51
N GLU A 53 -16.81 27.93 13.19
CA GLU A 53 -17.84 27.28 12.37
C GLU A 53 -17.92 25.76 12.60
N LEU A 54 -16.81 25.09 12.91
CA LEU A 54 -16.83 23.68 13.33
C LEU A 54 -17.56 23.48 14.67
N GLU A 55 -17.34 24.37 15.65
CA GLU A 55 -18.09 24.36 16.91
C GLU A 55 -19.59 24.56 16.69
N ARG A 56 -19.97 25.48 15.80
CA ARG A 56 -21.38 25.70 15.41
C ARG A 56 -21.98 24.48 14.74
N CYS A 57 -21.26 23.87 13.80
CA CYS A 57 -21.67 22.63 13.16
C CYS A 57 -21.88 21.52 14.19
N GLY A 58 -20.93 21.34 15.13
CA GLY A 58 -21.02 20.34 16.20
C GLY A 58 -22.23 20.58 17.12
N ASN A 59 -22.46 21.82 17.55
CA ASN A 59 -23.62 22.19 18.36
C ASN A 59 -24.95 21.98 17.63
N SER A 60 -24.96 22.10 16.28
CA SER A 60 -26.13 21.82 15.44
C SER A 60 -26.28 20.34 15.08
N GLY A 61 -25.44 19.47 15.63
CA GLY A 61 -25.53 18.02 15.45
C GLY A 61 -25.00 17.51 14.12
N VAL A 62 -24.23 18.31 13.36
CA VAL A 62 -23.56 17.87 12.12
C VAL A 62 -22.58 16.75 12.43
N LYS A 63 -22.64 15.64 11.68
CA LYS A 63 -21.86 14.43 11.94
C LYS A 63 -20.56 14.35 11.15
N ALA A 64 -20.47 15.07 10.03
CA ALA A 64 -19.26 15.06 9.20
C ALA A 64 -18.93 16.46 8.68
N ALA A 65 -17.63 16.75 8.54
CA ALA A 65 -17.16 17.98 7.92
C ALA A 65 -15.98 17.70 6.97
N GLN A 66 -16.01 18.36 5.81
CA GLN A 66 -14.92 18.39 4.85
C GLN A 66 -14.33 19.79 4.83
N ILE A 67 -13.06 19.93 5.20
CA ILE A 67 -12.36 21.22 5.21
C ILE A 67 -11.43 21.30 4.01
N ILE A 68 -11.73 22.22 3.09
CA ILE A 68 -10.92 22.46 1.88
C ILE A 68 -9.78 23.45 2.17
N THR A 69 -10.05 24.44 2.98
CA THR A 69 -9.16 25.55 3.29
C THR A 69 -7.78 25.12 3.75
N SER A 70 -6.75 25.80 3.25
CA SER A 70 -5.33 25.70 3.67
C SER A 70 -4.98 26.79 4.71
N GLY A 71 -3.73 26.77 5.22
CA GLY A 71 -3.23 27.74 6.21
C GLY A 71 -3.06 27.14 7.60
N PHE A 72 -2.84 25.84 7.69
CA PHE A 72 -2.64 25.06 8.92
C PHE A 72 -1.19 24.57 9.05
N ALA A 73 -0.98 23.31 9.37
CA ALA A 73 0.35 22.75 9.63
C ALA A 73 1.29 22.76 8.42
N GLU A 74 0.77 22.71 7.19
CA GLU A 74 1.52 22.74 5.94
C GLU A 74 2.33 24.03 5.75
N GLY A 75 1.89 25.14 6.33
CA GLY A 75 2.63 26.39 6.34
C GLY A 75 3.85 26.42 7.28
N GLY A 76 4.14 25.33 8.02
CA GLY A 76 5.30 25.16 8.90
C GLY A 76 5.29 26.02 10.18
N GLY A 77 4.30 26.90 10.36
CA GLY A 77 4.23 27.84 11.49
C GLY A 77 3.59 27.23 12.75
N ARG A 78 4.06 27.70 13.95
CA ARG A 78 3.47 27.28 15.24
C ARG A 78 1.96 27.56 15.33
N LYS A 79 1.50 28.68 14.76
CA LYS A 79 0.07 29.06 14.76
C LYS A 79 -0.78 28.05 13.97
N GLY A 80 -0.35 27.68 12.76
CA GLY A 80 -1.06 26.71 11.93
C GLY A 80 -1.14 25.33 12.56
N LYS A 81 -0.02 24.84 13.14
CA LYS A 81 0.00 23.57 13.90
C LYS A 81 -0.98 23.59 15.08
N LYS A 82 -1.03 24.68 15.83
CA LYS A 82 -1.98 24.83 16.95
C LYS A 82 -3.43 24.84 16.49
N LEU A 83 -3.73 25.50 15.38
CA LEU A 83 -5.09 25.48 14.79
C LEU A 83 -5.49 24.09 14.36
N GLN A 84 -4.58 23.34 13.73
CA GLN A 84 -4.85 21.97 13.30
C GLN A 84 -5.12 21.02 14.48
N LEU A 85 -4.36 21.13 15.58
CA LEU A 85 -4.63 20.34 16.79
C LEU A 85 -6.02 20.59 17.37
N LYS A 86 -6.49 21.86 17.33
CA LYS A 86 -7.84 22.19 17.77
C LYS A 86 -8.94 21.57 16.90
N ILE A 87 -8.68 21.33 15.61
CA ILE A 87 -9.63 20.59 14.76
C ILE A 87 -9.81 19.18 15.29
N SER A 88 -8.72 18.49 15.68
CA SER A 88 -8.79 17.15 16.28
C SER A 88 -9.56 17.16 17.61
N GLU A 89 -9.35 18.19 18.43
CA GLU A 89 -10.10 18.35 19.71
C GLU A 89 -11.61 18.51 19.48
N ILE A 90 -12.01 19.31 18.48
CA ILE A 90 -13.41 19.50 18.10
C ILE A 90 -14.00 18.21 17.52
N ALA A 91 -13.29 17.50 16.67
CA ALA A 91 -13.70 16.22 16.14
C ALA A 91 -14.06 15.24 17.27
N ASN A 92 -13.18 15.12 18.27
CA ASN A 92 -13.41 14.27 19.44
C ASN A 92 -14.56 14.77 20.33
N LYS A 93 -14.66 16.09 20.56
CA LYS A 93 -15.68 16.69 21.40
C LYS A 93 -17.10 16.41 20.92
N PHE A 94 -17.31 16.44 19.60
CA PHE A 94 -18.63 16.30 19.00
C PHE A 94 -18.87 14.96 18.32
N ASP A 95 -17.91 14.04 18.40
CA ASP A 95 -17.92 12.78 17.63
C ASP A 95 -18.20 13.05 16.15
N MET A 96 -17.48 14.02 15.59
CA MET A 96 -17.62 14.50 14.22
C MET A 96 -16.52 13.96 13.32
N ALA A 97 -16.88 13.29 12.24
CA ALA A 97 -15.94 12.81 11.22
C ALA A 97 -15.40 14.00 10.40
N ILE A 98 -14.17 14.47 10.68
CA ILE A 98 -13.57 15.61 9.99
C ILE A 98 -12.46 15.18 9.05
N SER A 99 -12.59 15.49 7.76
CA SER A 99 -11.59 15.31 6.70
C SER A 99 -10.93 16.64 6.33
N GLY A 100 -9.64 16.61 6.06
CA GLY A 100 -8.81 17.79 5.80
C GLY A 100 -8.04 18.23 7.05
N PRO A 101 -7.67 19.51 7.17
CA PRO A 101 -7.78 20.64 6.22
C PRO A 101 -6.81 20.52 5.03
N ASN A 102 -6.72 21.55 4.19
CA ASN A 102 -5.85 21.60 3.03
C ASN A 102 -6.13 20.44 2.04
N SER A 103 -7.39 20.25 1.72
CA SER A 103 -7.90 19.18 0.87
C SER A 103 -8.55 19.74 -0.40
N GLU A 104 -8.57 18.99 -1.48
CA GLU A 104 -9.33 19.31 -2.68
C GLU A 104 -10.78 18.79 -2.62
N GLY A 105 -11.15 18.12 -1.52
CA GLY A 105 -12.45 17.54 -1.31
C GLY A 105 -12.54 16.08 -1.73
N PHE A 106 -13.73 15.62 -2.10
CA PHE A 106 -13.93 14.24 -2.54
C PHE A 106 -15.01 14.14 -3.62
N ALA A 107 -15.05 12.98 -4.29
CA ALA A 107 -16.14 12.58 -5.18
C ALA A 107 -16.60 11.16 -4.84
N ASN A 108 -17.88 11.00 -4.49
CA ASN A 108 -18.58 9.73 -4.50
C ASN A 108 -19.24 9.58 -5.87
N THR A 109 -18.61 8.85 -6.77
CA THR A 109 -19.04 8.73 -8.17
C THR A 109 -20.35 7.97 -8.32
N LEU A 110 -20.63 7.05 -7.38
CA LEU A 110 -21.83 6.19 -7.38
C LEU A 110 -23.08 6.95 -6.91
N LYS A 111 -22.90 8.02 -6.13
CA LYS A 111 -23.98 8.87 -5.59
C LYS A 111 -24.00 10.28 -6.20
N PHE A 112 -23.05 10.57 -7.09
CA PHE A 112 -22.89 11.89 -7.71
C PHE A 112 -22.68 13.01 -6.68
N LEU A 113 -22.12 12.69 -5.52
CA LEU A 113 -21.79 13.65 -4.48
C LEU A 113 -20.34 14.08 -4.64
N CYS A 114 -20.12 15.28 -5.21
CA CYS A 114 -18.79 15.79 -5.55
C CYS A 114 -18.51 17.15 -4.87
N PRO A 115 -18.32 17.19 -3.53
CA PRO A 115 -17.94 18.41 -2.82
C PRO A 115 -16.44 18.68 -3.01
N THR A 116 -16.08 19.14 -4.20
CA THR A 116 -14.72 19.43 -4.64
C THR A 116 -14.72 20.61 -5.60
N PHE A 117 -13.54 21.19 -5.81
CA PHE A 117 -13.29 22.17 -6.88
C PHE A 117 -12.44 21.60 -8.02
N SER A 118 -12.18 20.29 -8.01
CA SER A 118 -11.33 19.66 -9.02
C SER A 118 -11.92 19.74 -10.43
N PRO A 119 -11.15 20.19 -11.43
CA PRO A 119 -11.61 20.19 -12.81
C PRO A 119 -11.82 18.78 -13.36
N ALA A 120 -11.16 17.76 -12.80
CA ALA A 120 -11.28 16.37 -13.25
C ALA A 120 -12.71 15.82 -13.19
N VAL A 121 -13.57 16.37 -12.33
CA VAL A 121 -14.99 16.01 -12.20
C VAL A 121 -15.92 17.14 -12.59
N ALA A 122 -15.43 18.32 -12.96
CA ALA A 122 -16.25 19.48 -13.34
C ALA A 122 -16.84 19.35 -14.76
N GLU A 123 -16.12 18.74 -15.67
CA GLU A 123 -16.48 18.59 -17.08
C GLU A 123 -17.11 17.22 -17.33
N THR A 124 -18.36 17.02 -16.95
CA THR A 124 -19.02 15.73 -17.22
C THR A 124 -20.23 15.89 -18.12
N SER A 125 -20.00 15.77 -19.40
CA SER A 125 -21.01 15.31 -20.36
C SER A 125 -21.28 13.79 -20.21
N ASN A 126 -20.48 13.06 -19.45
CA ASN A 126 -20.50 11.60 -19.29
C ASN A 126 -20.63 11.20 -17.82
N SER A 127 -21.04 9.95 -17.58
CA SER A 127 -21.09 9.34 -16.26
C SER A 127 -19.71 9.41 -15.55
N LEU A 128 -19.69 9.67 -14.24
CA LEU A 128 -18.48 9.73 -13.43
C LEU A 128 -17.76 8.37 -13.33
N THR A 129 -18.50 7.29 -13.60
CA THR A 129 -17.97 5.91 -13.69
C THR A 129 -18.72 5.16 -14.78
N PRO A 130 -18.11 4.16 -15.45
CA PRO A 130 -18.75 3.43 -16.52
C PRO A 130 -20.05 2.74 -16.05
N GLU A 131 -21.18 3.06 -16.65
CA GLU A 131 -22.50 2.55 -16.24
C GLU A 131 -22.67 1.03 -16.43
N TYR A 132 -21.93 0.45 -17.38
CA TYR A 132 -21.94 -0.99 -17.63
C TYR A 132 -21.19 -1.79 -16.55
N ARG A 133 -20.34 -1.15 -15.74
CA ARG A 133 -19.60 -1.79 -14.65
C ARG A 133 -20.48 -1.91 -13.40
N LYS A 134 -20.57 -3.13 -12.87
CA LYS A 134 -21.37 -3.43 -11.66
C LYS A 134 -20.52 -3.88 -10.48
N SER A 135 -19.25 -4.14 -10.71
CA SER A 135 -18.25 -4.57 -9.72
C SER A 135 -16.84 -4.17 -10.20
N GLY A 136 -15.84 -4.46 -9.41
CA GLY A 136 -14.46 -4.11 -9.71
C GLY A 136 -14.18 -2.62 -9.48
N PHE A 137 -14.92 -1.96 -8.61
CA PHE A 137 -14.74 -0.54 -8.34
C PHE A 137 -13.45 -0.26 -7.57
N VAL A 138 -12.84 0.87 -7.90
CA VAL A 138 -11.58 1.33 -7.32
C VAL A 138 -11.82 2.62 -6.54
N ALA A 139 -11.26 2.73 -5.33
CA ALA A 139 -11.21 3.99 -4.61
C ALA A 139 -9.82 4.62 -4.72
N ALA A 140 -9.75 5.87 -5.13
CA ALA A 140 -8.53 6.67 -5.08
C ALA A 140 -8.53 7.52 -3.81
N ILE A 141 -7.50 7.38 -2.96
CA ILE A 141 -7.36 8.15 -1.71
C ILE A 141 -5.96 8.74 -1.66
N ALA A 142 -5.85 10.04 -1.47
CA ALA A 142 -4.58 10.73 -1.55
C ALA A 142 -4.45 11.85 -0.50
N GLN A 143 -3.27 11.98 0.08
CA GLN A 143 -2.95 13.11 0.97
C GLN A 143 -2.78 14.41 0.18
N SER A 144 -2.47 14.32 -1.12
CA SER A 144 -2.39 15.46 -2.03
C SER A 144 -3.63 15.55 -2.93
N GLY A 145 -4.24 16.76 -3.01
CA GLY A 145 -5.41 17.03 -3.83
C GLY A 145 -5.21 16.67 -5.29
N GLY A 146 -4.25 17.30 -5.93
CA GLY A 146 -3.95 17.07 -7.35
C GLY A 146 -3.46 15.65 -7.66
N ALA A 147 -2.90 14.93 -6.68
CA ALA A 147 -2.53 13.52 -6.88
C ALA A 147 -3.77 12.62 -6.92
N GLY A 148 -4.74 12.82 -6.01
CA GLY A 148 -5.96 12.02 -5.95
C GLY A 148 -6.82 12.15 -7.20
N PHE A 149 -7.17 13.37 -7.56
CA PHE A 149 -7.94 13.62 -8.78
C PHE A 149 -7.15 13.35 -10.05
N GLY A 150 -5.81 13.44 -10.01
CA GLY A 150 -4.94 13.02 -11.10
C GLY A 150 -4.94 11.50 -11.35
N LEU A 151 -5.13 10.66 -10.32
CA LEU A 151 -5.35 9.22 -10.48
C LEU A 151 -6.69 8.94 -11.16
N TYR A 152 -7.74 9.65 -10.76
CA TYR A 152 -9.05 9.55 -11.39
C TYR A 152 -9.00 9.93 -12.88
N ASP A 153 -8.40 11.08 -13.18
CA ASP A 153 -8.27 11.58 -14.55
C ASP A 153 -7.44 10.62 -15.44
N GLN A 154 -6.36 10.05 -14.90
CA GLN A 154 -5.52 9.06 -15.60
C GLN A 154 -6.27 7.75 -15.87
N GLY A 155 -7.13 7.30 -14.94
CA GLY A 155 -7.85 6.03 -15.09
C GLY A 155 -9.09 6.11 -16.01
N ARG A 156 -9.68 7.29 -16.19
CA ARG A 156 -10.92 7.47 -16.97
C ARG A 156 -10.82 7.05 -18.45
N PRO A 157 -9.78 7.42 -19.20
CA PRO A 157 -9.65 7.02 -20.59
C PRO A 157 -9.65 5.49 -20.78
N ASN A 158 -9.18 4.74 -19.77
CA ASN A 158 -9.15 3.29 -19.75
C ASN A 158 -10.40 2.68 -19.06
N GLU A 159 -11.47 3.46 -18.88
CA GLU A 159 -12.75 3.01 -18.32
C GLU A 159 -12.60 2.36 -16.91
N LEU A 160 -11.61 2.78 -16.12
CA LEU A 160 -11.44 2.31 -14.73
C LEU A 160 -12.63 2.77 -13.88
N PRO A 161 -13.39 1.85 -13.26
CA PRO A 161 -14.60 2.22 -12.52
C PRO A 161 -14.25 2.71 -11.13
N PHE A 162 -14.27 4.01 -10.92
CA PHE A 162 -14.06 4.57 -9.58
C PHE A 162 -15.35 4.54 -8.77
N SER A 163 -15.25 4.19 -7.48
CA SER A 163 -16.30 4.34 -6.46
C SER A 163 -16.16 5.67 -5.73
N TYR A 164 -14.93 6.00 -5.37
CA TYR A 164 -14.60 7.22 -4.65
C TYR A 164 -13.27 7.80 -5.13
N VAL A 165 -13.19 9.13 -5.06
CA VAL A 165 -11.92 9.87 -5.09
C VAL A 165 -11.92 10.75 -3.84
N ILE A 166 -10.96 10.54 -2.93
CA ILE A 166 -10.91 11.23 -1.64
C ILE A 166 -9.54 11.87 -1.48
N THR A 167 -9.52 13.17 -1.15
CA THR A 167 -8.27 13.85 -0.80
C THR A 167 -8.31 14.22 0.68
N THR A 168 -7.34 13.70 1.45
CA THR A 168 -7.34 13.80 2.91
C THR A 168 -6.58 15.03 3.44
N GLY A 169 -5.74 15.65 2.61
CA GLY A 169 -4.96 16.84 2.97
C GLY A 169 -4.06 16.57 4.19
N ASN A 170 -4.12 17.49 5.16
CA ASN A 170 -3.28 17.43 6.36
C ASN A 170 -3.71 16.37 7.38
N GLU A 171 -4.85 15.73 7.21
CA GLU A 171 -5.34 14.65 8.11
C GLU A 171 -5.37 15.10 9.58
N ALA A 172 -6.09 16.15 9.89
CA ALA A 172 -6.19 16.65 11.26
C ALA A 172 -6.96 15.69 12.18
N ALA A 173 -7.94 14.95 11.67
CA ALA A 173 -8.71 13.96 12.41
C ALA A 173 -8.78 12.63 11.67
N LEU A 174 -9.48 12.56 10.52
CA LEU A 174 -9.49 11.36 9.71
C LEU A 174 -8.22 11.27 8.86
N GLU A 175 -7.59 10.10 8.88
CA GLU A 175 -6.41 9.73 8.08
C GLU A 175 -6.82 8.88 6.88
N THR A 176 -5.95 8.74 5.88
CA THR A 176 -6.13 7.88 4.70
C THR A 176 -6.65 6.48 5.06
N PHE A 177 -6.09 5.86 6.10
CA PHE A 177 -6.47 4.48 6.47
C PHE A 177 -7.82 4.36 7.18
N HIS A 178 -8.39 5.42 7.73
CA HIS A 178 -9.80 5.41 8.18
C HIS A 178 -10.75 5.25 6.98
N PHE A 179 -10.46 5.93 5.88
CA PHE A 179 -11.26 5.80 4.65
C PHE A 179 -11.08 4.41 4.00
N VAL A 180 -9.86 3.89 3.95
CA VAL A 180 -9.62 2.53 3.45
C VAL A 180 -10.39 1.52 4.27
N ASP A 181 -10.29 1.58 5.62
CA ASP A 181 -10.99 0.66 6.53
C ASP A 181 -12.51 0.70 6.33
N TYR A 182 -13.09 1.90 6.25
CA TYR A 182 -14.52 2.09 5.97
C TYR A 182 -14.93 1.48 4.61
N LEU A 183 -14.15 1.74 3.56
CA LEU A 183 -14.45 1.27 2.21
C LEU A 183 -14.16 -0.23 1.99
N LEU A 184 -13.41 -0.86 2.86
CA LEU A 184 -13.28 -2.32 2.86
C LEU A 184 -14.61 -3.01 3.11
N ASP A 185 -15.51 -2.37 3.88
CA ASP A 185 -16.81 -2.91 4.27
C ASP A 185 -18.00 -2.29 3.49
N ASP A 186 -17.76 -1.37 2.55
CA ASP A 186 -18.83 -0.68 1.79
C ASP A 186 -19.58 -1.57 0.79
N GLY A 187 -19.07 -2.78 0.55
CA GLY A 187 -19.64 -3.76 -0.39
C GLY A 187 -19.54 -3.36 -1.87
N LYS A 188 -18.77 -2.32 -2.20
CA LYS A 188 -18.60 -1.77 -3.56
C LYS A 188 -17.16 -1.70 -3.99
N THR A 189 -16.28 -1.19 -3.15
CA THR A 189 -14.87 -0.98 -3.47
C THR A 189 -14.10 -2.30 -3.42
N ASP A 190 -13.40 -2.63 -4.49
CA ASP A 190 -12.67 -3.89 -4.66
C ASP A 190 -11.15 -3.70 -4.70
N ALA A 191 -10.66 -2.48 -4.93
CA ALA A 191 -9.23 -2.16 -4.92
C ALA A 191 -9.00 -0.69 -4.51
N PHE A 192 -7.78 -0.37 -4.07
CA PHE A 192 -7.41 0.96 -3.61
C PHE A 192 -6.20 1.49 -4.36
N LEU A 193 -6.27 2.76 -4.78
CA LEU A 193 -5.15 3.54 -5.30
C LEU A 193 -4.80 4.62 -4.28
N LEU A 194 -3.61 4.55 -3.69
CA LEU A 194 -3.21 5.49 -2.64
C LEU A 194 -2.00 6.34 -3.04
N PHE A 195 -2.04 7.61 -2.66
CA PHE A 195 -0.87 8.48 -2.70
C PHE A 195 -0.54 8.93 -1.27
N LEU A 196 0.61 8.48 -0.76
CA LEU A 196 1.01 8.67 0.63
C LEU A 196 2.26 9.55 0.75
N GLU A 197 2.18 10.54 1.61
CA GLU A 197 3.31 11.37 2.06
C GLU A 197 3.83 10.88 3.42
N ASP A 198 2.91 10.53 4.34
CA ASP A 198 3.24 10.01 5.67
C ASP A 198 2.13 9.09 6.22
N VAL A 199 2.43 8.34 7.26
CA VAL A 199 1.48 7.55 8.04
C VAL A 199 1.57 8.00 9.50
N LYS A 200 0.51 8.62 10.00
CA LYS A 200 0.47 9.16 11.37
C LYS A 200 0.24 8.09 12.42
N THR A 201 -0.64 7.13 12.11
CA THR A 201 -1.01 6.04 13.01
C THR A 201 -0.58 4.70 12.42
N PRO A 202 0.66 4.23 12.69
CA PRO A 202 1.16 2.96 12.14
C PRO A 202 0.30 1.74 12.48
N ALA A 203 -0.31 1.71 13.68
CA ALA A 203 -1.19 0.62 14.09
C ALA A 203 -2.46 0.54 13.23
N LEU A 204 -3.06 1.68 12.88
CA LEU A 204 -4.22 1.74 11.98
C LEU A 204 -3.82 1.27 10.57
N PHE A 205 -2.66 1.71 10.08
CA PHE A 205 -2.12 1.24 8.79
C PHE A 205 -1.97 -0.28 8.78
N GLU A 206 -1.32 -0.85 9.79
CA GLU A 206 -1.11 -2.30 9.91
C GLU A 206 -2.43 -3.07 9.90
N GLN A 207 -3.36 -2.69 10.77
CA GLN A 207 -4.67 -3.34 10.88
C GLN A 207 -5.45 -3.30 9.57
N THR A 208 -5.48 -2.13 8.92
CA THR A 208 -6.20 -1.92 7.67
C THR A 208 -5.56 -2.67 6.51
N ALA A 209 -4.22 -2.69 6.43
CA ALA A 209 -3.49 -3.43 5.40
C ALA A 209 -3.73 -4.95 5.53
N GLU A 210 -3.71 -5.48 6.75
CA GLU A 210 -4.04 -6.88 7.01
C GLU A 210 -5.49 -7.20 6.63
N LYS A 211 -6.44 -6.36 7.02
CA LYS A 211 -7.87 -6.51 6.67
C LYS A 211 -8.07 -6.52 5.15
N ALA A 212 -7.39 -5.61 4.42
CA ALA A 212 -7.43 -5.53 2.97
C ALA A 212 -6.89 -6.81 2.32
N LEU A 213 -5.73 -7.32 2.77
CA LEU A 213 -5.13 -8.55 2.26
C LEU A 213 -6.05 -9.76 2.51
N ARG A 214 -6.62 -9.89 3.72
CA ARG A 214 -7.57 -10.97 4.06
C ARG A 214 -8.83 -10.90 3.20
N ALA A 215 -9.36 -9.71 3.00
CA ALA A 215 -10.52 -9.47 2.14
C ALA A 215 -10.23 -9.72 0.65
N GLY A 216 -8.97 -9.79 0.23
CA GLY A 216 -8.57 -9.92 -1.16
C GLY A 216 -8.76 -8.63 -1.97
N LYS A 217 -8.74 -7.48 -1.29
CA LYS A 217 -8.87 -6.14 -1.88
C LYS A 217 -7.49 -5.48 -1.90
N PRO A 218 -6.78 -5.48 -3.04
CA PRO A 218 -5.40 -5.00 -3.13
C PRO A 218 -5.29 -3.50 -2.88
N ILE A 219 -4.20 -3.11 -2.23
CA ILE A 219 -3.77 -1.72 -2.09
C ILE A 219 -2.61 -1.48 -3.06
N ILE A 220 -2.80 -0.59 -4.01
CA ILE A 220 -1.77 -0.12 -4.95
C ILE A 220 -1.43 1.31 -4.54
N LEU A 221 -0.18 1.59 -4.23
CA LEU A 221 0.19 2.90 -3.74
C LEU A 221 1.50 3.44 -4.33
N THR A 222 1.66 4.75 -4.23
CA THR A 222 2.98 5.39 -4.31
C THR A 222 3.26 6.13 -3.01
N LYS A 223 4.49 5.96 -2.47
CA LYS A 223 4.98 6.65 -1.28
C LYS A 223 6.00 7.71 -1.67
N ILE A 224 5.74 8.96 -1.30
CA ILE A 224 6.67 10.06 -1.50
C ILE A 224 7.67 10.15 -0.34
N GLY A 225 8.85 10.70 -0.60
CA GLY A 225 9.90 10.85 0.42
C GLY A 225 10.88 9.68 0.50
N LYS A 226 10.98 8.86 -0.56
CA LYS A 226 11.97 7.77 -0.68
C LYS A 226 13.40 8.32 -0.84
N SER A 227 13.56 9.31 -1.72
CA SER A 227 14.84 9.98 -1.96
C SER A 227 15.02 11.17 -1.01
N GLU A 228 16.26 11.65 -0.89
CA GLU A 228 16.56 12.85 -0.12
C GLU A 228 15.81 14.08 -0.67
N ALA A 229 15.75 14.25 -1.98
CA ALA A 229 14.98 15.31 -2.62
C ALA A 229 13.48 15.18 -2.33
N GLY A 230 12.93 13.96 -2.41
CA GLY A 230 11.54 13.67 -2.07
C GLY A 230 11.24 13.93 -0.59
N ARG A 231 12.16 13.60 0.33
CA ARG A 231 12.02 13.92 1.76
C ARG A 231 11.99 15.42 2.01
N ARG A 232 12.89 16.20 1.38
CA ARG A 232 12.86 17.67 1.48
C ARG A 232 11.55 18.25 0.97
N ALA A 233 11.04 17.74 -0.17
CA ALA A 233 9.76 18.18 -0.72
C ALA A 233 8.59 17.85 0.23
N ALA A 234 8.50 16.64 0.75
CA ALA A 234 7.46 16.22 1.69
C ALA A 234 7.51 17.03 3.00
N GLN A 235 8.70 17.25 3.57
CA GLN A 235 8.89 18.07 4.77
C GLN A 235 8.45 19.52 4.57
N SER A 236 8.71 20.10 3.39
CA SER A 236 8.29 21.47 3.06
C SER A 236 6.78 21.57 2.92
N HIS A 237 6.11 20.48 2.50
CA HIS A 237 4.70 20.46 2.18
C HIS A 237 3.82 20.08 3.39
N THR A 238 4.25 19.11 4.19
CA THR A 238 3.45 18.57 5.30
C THR A 238 3.99 18.91 6.70
N GLY A 239 5.24 19.38 6.78
CA GLY A 239 5.92 19.62 8.05
C GLY A 239 6.20 18.36 8.89
N ALA A 240 5.98 17.16 8.31
CA ALA A 240 6.19 15.87 8.97
C ALA A 240 7.61 15.34 8.76
N MET A 241 8.17 14.68 9.78
CA MET A 241 9.38 13.85 9.63
C MET A 241 8.95 12.50 9.08
N THR A 242 9.25 12.25 7.81
CA THR A 242 8.99 10.94 7.18
C THR A 242 9.85 9.87 7.85
N GLY A 243 9.23 8.78 8.29
CA GLY A 243 9.93 7.59 8.78
C GLY A 243 10.88 6.98 7.73
N THR A 244 11.73 6.04 8.14
CA THR A 244 12.63 5.38 7.18
C THR A 244 11.82 4.60 6.15
N TYR A 245 12.12 4.79 4.86
CA TYR A 245 11.41 4.11 3.77
C TYR A 245 11.47 2.57 3.88
N ASP A 246 12.54 2.03 4.48
CA ASP A 246 12.68 0.59 4.70
C ASP A 246 11.56 0.00 5.57
N ALA A 247 11.06 0.75 6.57
CA ALA A 247 9.93 0.32 7.37
C ALA A 247 8.64 0.21 6.53
N TYR A 248 8.39 1.19 5.67
CA TYR A 248 7.27 1.12 4.72
C TYR A 248 7.40 -0.07 3.77
N LYS A 249 8.59 -0.31 3.22
CA LYS A 249 8.87 -1.42 2.32
C LYS A 249 8.62 -2.77 2.99
N ALA A 250 9.02 -2.93 4.26
CA ALA A 250 8.75 -4.15 5.02
C ALA A 250 7.23 -4.38 5.20
N MET A 251 6.47 -3.33 5.50
CA MET A 251 5.00 -3.40 5.60
C MET A 251 4.36 -3.73 4.24
N PHE A 252 4.85 -3.14 3.14
CA PHE A 252 4.34 -3.43 1.81
C PHE A 252 4.55 -4.90 1.45
N GLN A 253 5.75 -5.43 1.69
CA GLN A 253 6.06 -6.84 1.46
C GLN A 253 5.22 -7.78 2.33
N ARG A 254 5.00 -7.44 3.60
CA ARG A 254 4.23 -8.27 4.53
C ARG A 254 2.76 -8.38 4.15
N TYR A 255 2.16 -7.28 3.72
CA TYR A 255 0.72 -7.20 3.46
C TYR A 255 0.34 -7.15 1.98
N GLY A 256 1.28 -7.47 1.08
CA GLY A 256 1.01 -7.53 -0.36
C GLY A 256 0.59 -6.18 -0.95
N ILE A 257 1.09 -5.09 -0.38
CA ILE A 257 0.85 -3.75 -0.91
C ILE A 257 1.75 -3.55 -2.13
N ILE A 258 1.15 -3.15 -3.24
CA ILE A 258 1.82 -3.00 -4.52
C ILE A 258 2.28 -1.55 -4.68
N GLU A 259 3.58 -1.36 -4.87
CA GLU A 259 4.11 -0.03 -5.09
C GLU A 259 4.25 0.28 -6.57
N GLY A 260 3.47 1.27 -7.06
CA GLY A 260 3.55 1.76 -8.43
C GLY A 260 4.58 2.87 -8.61
N LYS A 261 5.21 2.92 -9.77
CA LYS A 261 6.23 3.92 -10.12
C LYS A 261 5.64 5.28 -10.54
N ASP A 262 4.48 5.24 -11.20
CA ASP A 262 3.76 6.40 -11.71
C ASP A 262 2.25 6.13 -11.76
N ARG A 263 1.47 7.16 -12.10
CA ARG A 263 0.00 7.09 -12.14
C ARG A 263 -0.52 6.14 -13.21
N GLU A 264 0.13 6.06 -14.37
CA GLU A 264 -0.26 5.17 -15.47
C GLU A 264 -0.12 3.71 -15.03
N GLU A 265 1.04 3.32 -14.51
CA GLU A 265 1.27 1.97 -14.00
C GLU A 265 0.30 1.60 -12.85
N MET A 266 0.05 2.53 -11.92
CA MET A 266 -0.91 2.30 -10.82
C MET A 266 -2.33 2.02 -11.34
N CYS A 267 -2.81 2.81 -12.31
CA CYS A 267 -4.12 2.61 -12.92
C CYS A 267 -4.18 1.32 -13.73
N ASP A 268 -3.13 0.97 -14.45
CA ASP A 268 -3.03 -0.27 -15.22
C ASP A 268 -3.07 -1.50 -14.31
N ILE A 269 -2.32 -1.49 -13.20
CA ILE A 269 -2.37 -2.56 -12.19
C ILE A 269 -3.78 -2.66 -11.60
N ALA A 270 -4.39 -1.53 -11.22
CA ALA A 270 -5.75 -1.50 -10.71
C ALA A 270 -6.78 -2.04 -11.71
N ALA A 271 -6.60 -1.78 -13.01
CA ALA A 271 -7.47 -2.31 -14.06
C ALA A 271 -7.43 -3.85 -14.12
N GLY A 272 -6.25 -4.45 -13.96
CA GLY A 272 -6.11 -5.90 -13.86
C GLY A 272 -6.94 -6.48 -12.71
N PHE A 273 -6.79 -5.97 -11.51
CA PHE A 273 -7.57 -6.42 -10.35
C PHE A 273 -9.06 -6.12 -10.49
N SER A 274 -9.41 -4.94 -11.01
CA SER A 274 -10.80 -4.52 -11.25
C SER A 274 -11.56 -5.46 -12.20
N HIS A 275 -10.90 -6.02 -13.21
CA HIS A 275 -11.52 -6.91 -14.19
C HIS A 275 -11.60 -8.37 -13.71
N PHE A 276 -10.58 -8.83 -12.99
CA PHE A 276 -10.50 -10.25 -12.65
C PHE A 276 -10.89 -10.58 -11.21
N GLY A 277 -10.85 -9.61 -10.27
CA GLY A 277 -11.28 -9.83 -8.89
C GLY A 277 -10.60 -11.06 -8.26
N SER A 278 -11.37 -12.11 -7.97
CA SER A 278 -10.85 -13.35 -7.38
C SER A 278 -10.17 -14.29 -8.40
N ARG A 279 -10.30 -14.07 -9.70
CA ARG A 279 -9.68 -14.90 -10.76
C ARG A 279 -8.26 -14.46 -11.09
N LEU A 280 -7.40 -14.43 -10.08
CA LEU A 280 -5.99 -14.05 -10.22
C LEU A 280 -5.15 -15.21 -10.78
N PRO A 281 -3.99 -14.93 -11.43
CA PRO A 281 -3.09 -15.98 -11.89
C PRO A 281 -2.65 -16.90 -10.74
N LEU A 282 -2.62 -18.21 -10.98
CA LEU A 282 -2.16 -19.18 -9.97
C LEU A 282 -0.63 -19.28 -9.87
N GLY A 283 0.08 -18.70 -10.84
CA GLY A 283 1.52 -18.67 -10.95
C GLY A 283 1.98 -17.64 -11.97
N LYS A 284 3.24 -17.70 -12.34
CA LYS A 284 3.94 -16.70 -13.19
C LYS A 284 4.06 -17.11 -14.66
N ARG A 285 3.41 -18.18 -15.10
CA ARG A 285 3.51 -18.72 -16.45
C ARG A 285 2.51 -18.03 -17.37
N VAL A 286 3.00 -17.39 -18.42
CA VAL A 286 2.22 -16.55 -19.34
C VAL A 286 2.15 -17.18 -20.71
N GLY A 287 0.94 -17.30 -21.26
CA GLY A 287 0.70 -17.58 -22.67
C GLY A 287 0.58 -16.27 -23.44
N ILE A 288 1.36 -16.12 -24.51
CA ILE A 288 1.35 -14.91 -25.35
C ILE A 288 0.89 -15.30 -26.74
N CYS A 289 -0.04 -14.55 -27.31
CA CYS A 289 -0.48 -14.73 -28.70
C CYS A 289 -0.66 -13.39 -29.41
N SER A 290 -0.29 -13.39 -30.70
CA SER A 290 -0.36 -12.20 -31.55
C SER A 290 -0.52 -12.57 -33.03
N GLY A 291 -1.01 -11.61 -33.82
CA GLY A 291 -0.89 -11.64 -35.29
C GLY A 291 0.40 -11.01 -35.81
N SER A 292 1.32 -10.64 -34.92
CA SER A 292 2.61 -10.02 -35.23
C SER A 292 3.73 -10.68 -34.44
N GLY A 293 4.60 -11.44 -35.11
CA GLY A 293 5.71 -12.16 -34.47
C GLY A 293 6.66 -11.23 -33.71
N GLY A 294 6.99 -10.06 -34.30
CA GLY A 294 7.85 -9.07 -33.63
C GLY A 294 7.25 -8.55 -32.32
N SER A 295 5.95 -8.27 -32.31
CA SER A 295 5.27 -7.78 -31.11
C SER A 295 5.09 -8.89 -30.06
N ALA A 296 4.87 -10.14 -30.49
CA ALA A 296 4.82 -11.30 -29.62
C ALA A 296 6.18 -11.55 -28.93
N GLY A 297 7.26 -11.52 -29.72
CA GLY A 297 8.63 -11.67 -29.21
C GLY A 297 8.99 -10.56 -28.21
N TRP A 298 8.67 -9.28 -28.54
CA TRP A 298 8.93 -8.16 -27.63
C TRP A 298 8.17 -8.31 -26.30
N MET A 299 6.91 -8.75 -26.32
CA MET A 299 6.15 -9.02 -25.08
C MET A 299 6.79 -10.17 -24.28
N ALA A 300 7.30 -11.22 -24.94
CA ALA A 300 7.97 -12.32 -24.25
C ALA A 300 9.25 -11.85 -23.54
N GLU A 301 10.09 -11.04 -24.20
CA GLU A 301 11.26 -10.40 -23.59
C GLU A 301 10.85 -9.52 -22.40
N THR A 302 9.79 -8.73 -22.57
CA THR A 302 9.27 -7.87 -21.50
C THR A 302 8.81 -8.68 -20.28
N CYS A 303 8.12 -9.80 -20.49
CA CYS A 303 7.67 -10.69 -19.43
C CYS A 303 8.85 -11.36 -18.71
N THR A 304 9.80 -11.90 -19.45
CA THR A 304 10.95 -12.61 -18.86
C THR A 304 11.89 -11.68 -18.10
N ALA A 305 12.08 -10.45 -18.57
CA ALA A 305 12.89 -9.43 -17.89
C ALA A 305 12.42 -9.11 -16.47
N ILE A 306 11.14 -9.30 -16.17
CA ILE A 306 10.58 -9.07 -14.84
C ILE A 306 10.28 -10.36 -14.07
N GLY A 307 10.75 -11.53 -14.57
CA GLY A 307 10.62 -12.83 -13.89
C GLY A 307 9.27 -13.52 -14.06
N LEU A 308 8.51 -13.19 -15.11
CA LEU A 308 7.44 -14.04 -15.62
C LEU A 308 8.06 -15.14 -16.49
N GLU A 309 7.39 -16.28 -16.59
CA GLU A 309 7.81 -17.43 -17.39
C GLU A 309 6.96 -17.52 -18.65
N VAL A 310 7.60 -17.81 -19.78
CA VAL A 310 6.91 -18.03 -21.08
C VAL A 310 7.20 -19.46 -21.55
N PRO A 311 6.55 -20.48 -20.95
CA PRO A 311 6.83 -21.87 -21.24
C PRO A 311 6.32 -22.30 -22.63
N LEU A 312 6.90 -23.33 -23.21
CA LEU A 312 6.32 -23.98 -24.39
C LEU A 312 4.90 -24.48 -24.08
N LEU A 313 3.97 -24.28 -24.99
CA LEU A 313 2.62 -24.82 -24.85
C LEU A 313 2.64 -26.35 -24.95
N ASP A 314 1.68 -27.00 -24.32
CA ASP A 314 1.48 -28.45 -24.42
C ASP A 314 1.13 -28.88 -25.85
N ASP A 315 1.44 -30.13 -26.20
CA ASP A 315 1.27 -30.65 -27.55
C ASP A 315 -0.19 -30.62 -28.02
N ALA A 316 -1.16 -30.84 -27.15
CA ALA A 316 -2.58 -30.78 -27.50
C ALA A 316 -2.99 -29.39 -27.95
N THR A 317 -2.56 -28.36 -27.20
CA THR A 317 -2.79 -26.96 -27.54
C THR A 317 -2.06 -26.58 -28.83
N ARG A 318 -0.79 -26.97 -28.96
CA ARG A 318 0.01 -26.70 -30.16
C ARG A 318 -0.60 -27.34 -31.40
N ASN A 319 -0.91 -28.62 -31.39
CA ASN A 319 -1.53 -29.33 -32.50
C ASN A 319 -2.84 -28.69 -32.93
N LYS A 320 -3.66 -28.23 -31.96
CA LYS A 320 -4.88 -27.48 -32.23
C LYS A 320 -4.61 -26.18 -32.97
N ILE A 321 -3.62 -25.43 -32.56
CA ILE A 321 -3.24 -24.15 -33.19
C ILE A 321 -2.64 -24.44 -34.58
N ASP A 322 -1.69 -25.36 -34.70
CA ASP A 322 -1.00 -25.71 -35.95
C ASP A 322 -1.96 -26.14 -37.07
N SER A 323 -3.07 -26.83 -36.70
CA SER A 323 -4.08 -27.23 -37.68
C SER A 323 -4.80 -26.05 -38.37
N HIS A 324 -4.60 -24.82 -37.87
CA HIS A 324 -5.22 -23.61 -38.43
C HIS A 324 -4.18 -22.58 -38.92
N LEU A 325 -2.88 -22.87 -38.70
CA LEU A 325 -1.80 -21.97 -39.07
C LEU A 325 -1.09 -22.42 -40.36
N PRO A 326 -0.52 -21.49 -41.14
CA PRO A 326 0.37 -21.85 -42.23
C PRO A 326 1.74 -22.31 -41.65
N HIS A 327 2.50 -23.05 -42.45
CA HIS A 327 3.77 -23.67 -42.06
C HIS A 327 4.85 -22.67 -41.58
N TYR A 328 4.72 -21.40 -41.89
CA TYR A 328 5.65 -20.34 -41.48
C TYR A 328 5.24 -19.59 -40.21
N ALA A 329 4.10 -19.94 -39.62
CA ALA A 329 3.66 -19.44 -38.33
C ALA A 329 4.16 -20.35 -37.19
N THR A 330 4.01 -19.95 -35.95
CA THR A 330 4.46 -20.75 -34.80
C THR A 330 3.42 -20.82 -33.70
N SER A 331 3.22 -22.05 -33.18
CA SER A 331 2.35 -22.35 -32.03
C SER A 331 3.10 -22.51 -30.71
N GLN A 332 4.41 -22.20 -30.68
CA GLN A 332 5.24 -22.52 -29.49
C GLN A 332 4.81 -21.75 -28.24
N ASN A 333 4.96 -20.59 -28.09
CA ASN A 333 4.78 -19.56 -27.08
C ASN A 333 6.07 -18.72 -27.03
N PRO A 334 6.00 -17.46 -27.50
CA PRO A 334 4.79 -16.77 -27.95
C PRO A 334 4.23 -17.36 -29.26
N VAL A 335 2.89 -17.41 -29.36
CA VAL A 335 2.19 -17.84 -30.58
C VAL A 335 2.17 -16.69 -31.58
N ASP A 336 2.82 -16.88 -32.73
CA ASP A 336 2.68 -15.99 -33.88
C ASP A 336 1.71 -16.60 -34.89
N ALA A 337 0.47 -16.16 -34.85
CA ALA A 337 -0.56 -16.62 -35.77
C ALA A 337 -0.50 -15.95 -37.14
N THR A 338 0.36 -14.97 -37.33
CA THR A 338 0.44 -14.08 -38.50
C THR A 338 -0.83 -13.25 -38.76
N ALA A 339 -0.69 -12.11 -39.44
CA ALA A 339 -1.82 -11.22 -39.72
C ALA A 339 -2.88 -11.87 -40.64
N GLY A 340 -2.46 -12.80 -41.52
CA GLY A 340 -3.37 -13.50 -42.43
C GLY A 340 -4.25 -14.51 -41.73
N SER A 341 -3.71 -15.28 -40.80
CA SER A 341 -4.43 -16.31 -40.06
C SER A 341 -5.31 -15.72 -38.96
N ILE A 342 -4.83 -14.68 -38.28
CA ILE A 342 -5.64 -14.06 -37.22
C ILE A 342 -6.94 -13.44 -37.74
N ARG A 343 -6.95 -12.95 -38.98
CA ARG A 343 -8.17 -12.47 -39.64
C ARG A 343 -9.22 -13.58 -39.88
N LYS A 344 -8.80 -14.86 -39.96
CA LYS A 344 -9.67 -16.01 -40.16
C LYS A 344 -10.07 -16.66 -38.84
N ILE A 345 -9.14 -16.77 -37.91
CA ILE A 345 -9.31 -17.45 -36.63
C ILE A 345 -9.98 -16.52 -35.61
N GLY A 346 -9.55 -15.26 -35.54
CA GLY A 346 -9.91 -14.29 -34.51
C GLY A 346 -9.00 -14.36 -33.29
N TYR A 347 -8.75 -13.20 -32.68
CA TYR A 347 -8.01 -13.12 -31.40
C TYR A 347 -8.72 -13.80 -30.25
N SER A 348 -10.06 -13.74 -30.24
CA SER A 348 -10.89 -14.37 -29.23
C SER A 348 -10.72 -15.90 -29.22
N VAL A 349 -10.75 -16.52 -30.39
CA VAL A 349 -10.61 -17.98 -30.55
C VAL A 349 -9.19 -18.43 -30.19
N LEU A 350 -8.19 -17.72 -30.67
CA LEU A 350 -6.79 -18.02 -30.35
C LEU A 350 -6.51 -17.88 -28.84
N GLY A 351 -6.99 -16.81 -28.24
CA GLY A 351 -6.87 -16.58 -26.79
C GLY A 351 -7.58 -17.67 -25.98
N GLU A 352 -8.77 -18.15 -26.44
CA GLU A 352 -9.48 -19.26 -25.81
C GLU A 352 -8.65 -20.55 -25.85
N TRP A 353 -8.05 -20.90 -26.99
CA TRP A 353 -7.21 -22.10 -27.08
C TRP A 353 -6.02 -22.04 -26.15
N VAL A 354 -5.27 -20.93 -26.15
CA VAL A 354 -4.13 -20.74 -25.26
C VAL A 354 -4.56 -20.75 -23.78
N SER A 355 -5.72 -20.18 -23.45
CA SER A 355 -6.22 -20.15 -22.06
C SER A 355 -6.52 -21.53 -21.47
N ARG A 356 -6.81 -22.51 -22.33
CA ARG A 356 -7.09 -23.90 -21.92
C ARG A 356 -5.83 -24.71 -21.66
N SER A 357 -4.65 -24.25 -22.11
CA SER A 357 -3.38 -24.95 -21.89
C SER A 357 -3.06 -25.05 -20.38
N PRO A 358 -2.72 -26.23 -19.85
CA PRO A 358 -2.42 -26.40 -18.43
C PRO A 358 -1.08 -25.78 -18.00
N VAL A 359 -0.23 -25.44 -18.97
CA VAL A 359 1.13 -24.93 -18.68
C VAL A 359 1.20 -23.43 -18.48
N VAL A 360 0.09 -22.69 -18.66
CA VAL A 360 0.04 -21.23 -18.44
C VAL A 360 -0.95 -20.86 -17.33
N ASP A 361 -0.71 -19.77 -16.64
CA ASP A 361 -1.54 -19.26 -15.55
C ASP A 361 -2.31 -17.99 -15.93
N SER A 362 -1.85 -17.29 -16.96
CA SER A 362 -2.47 -16.09 -17.54
C SER A 362 -2.14 -15.98 -19.02
N ILE A 363 -2.87 -15.12 -19.72
CA ILE A 363 -2.73 -14.92 -21.17
C ILE A 363 -2.58 -13.42 -21.47
N ILE A 364 -1.67 -13.08 -22.38
CA ILE A 364 -1.56 -11.76 -22.96
C ILE A 364 -1.80 -11.86 -24.47
N ILE A 365 -2.86 -11.21 -24.95
CA ILE A 365 -3.13 -11.05 -26.37
C ILE A 365 -2.55 -9.72 -26.83
N VAL A 366 -1.58 -9.78 -27.73
CA VAL A 366 -0.91 -8.60 -28.28
C VAL A 366 -1.46 -8.28 -29.66
N THR A 367 -2.13 -7.15 -29.81
CA THR A 367 -2.88 -6.83 -31.01
C THR A 367 -2.66 -5.40 -31.52
N SER A 368 -3.12 -5.10 -32.73
CA SER A 368 -3.30 -3.73 -33.21
C SER A 368 -4.74 -3.29 -32.93
N ALA A 369 -4.93 -2.30 -32.08
CA ALA A 369 -6.25 -1.76 -31.74
C ALA A 369 -6.52 -0.38 -32.39
N ARG A 370 -5.82 -0.08 -33.50
CA ARG A 370 -6.00 1.19 -34.22
C ARG A 370 -7.43 1.41 -34.72
N HIS A 371 -8.12 0.31 -35.04
CA HIS A 371 -9.47 0.34 -35.59
C HIS A 371 -10.33 -0.76 -35.00
N ALA A 372 -11.46 -0.41 -34.40
CA ALA A 372 -12.40 -1.36 -33.80
C ALA A 372 -12.98 -2.36 -34.79
N HIS A 373 -13.14 -1.97 -36.06
CA HIS A 373 -13.65 -2.87 -37.11
C HIS A 373 -12.73 -4.07 -37.39
N SER A 374 -11.48 -4.04 -36.97
CA SER A 374 -10.58 -5.19 -37.06
C SER A 374 -11.03 -6.39 -36.22
N PHE A 375 -11.94 -6.15 -35.27
CA PHE A 375 -12.55 -7.15 -34.37
C PHE A 375 -14.03 -7.34 -34.66
N SER A 376 -14.53 -6.92 -35.83
CA SER A 376 -15.93 -7.09 -36.22
C SER A 376 -16.28 -8.58 -36.25
N GLY A 377 -17.34 -8.94 -35.53
CA GLY A 377 -17.76 -10.34 -35.36
C GLY A 377 -17.14 -11.07 -34.16
N GLU A 378 -16.15 -10.49 -33.46
CA GLU A 378 -15.54 -11.13 -32.28
C GLU A 378 -16.17 -10.70 -30.96
N GLY A 379 -16.94 -9.61 -30.91
CA GLY A 379 -17.37 -8.96 -29.66
C GLY A 379 -18.10 -9.88 -28.68
N ASP A 380 -19.09 -10.64 -29.18
CA ASP A 380 -19.86 -11.59 -28.36
C ASP A 380 -18.97 -12.75 -27.86
N HIS A 381 -18.09 -13.24 -28.72
CA HIS A 381 -17.17 -14.31 -28.38
C HIS A 381 -16.14 -13.83 -27.32
N LEU A 382 -15.56 -12.65 -27.50
CA LEU A 382 -14.68 -12.02 -26.50
C LEU A 382 -15.39 -11.90 -25.15
N ALA A 383 -16.63 -11.35 -25.14
CA ALA A 383 -17.39 -11.19 -23.90
C ALA A 383 -17.72 -12.53 -23.23
N ARG A 384 -18.02 -13.58 -24.01
CA ARG A 384 -18.21 -14.93 -23.48
C ARG A 384 -16.95 -15.48 -22.83
N ILE A 385 -15.80 -15.40 -23.51
CA ILE A 385 -14.53 -15.90 -22.99
C ILE A 385 -14.11 -15.14 -21.73
N ALA A 386 -14.26 -13.82 -21.70
CA ALA A 386 -13.96 -13.03 -20.50
C ALA A 386 -14.76 -13.49 -19.27
N ARG A 387 -16.02 -13.93 -19.47
CA ARG A 387 -16.85 -14.48 -18.39
C ARG A 387 -16.46 -15.90 -18.00
N GLU A 388 -16.16 -16.77 -18.97
CA GLU A 388 -15.98 -18.22 -18.80
C GLU A 388 -14.54 -18.62 -18.50
N ALA A 389 -13.54 -17.81 -18.94
CA ALA A 389 -12.14 -18.11 -18.74
C ALA A 389 -11.79 -18.16 -17.24
N LYS A 390 -11.17 -19.27 -16.82
CA LYS A 390 -10.67 -19.45 -15.45
C LYS A 390 -9.39 -18.67 -15.19
N LYS A 391 -8.67 -18.31 -16.24
CA LYS A 391 -7.40 -17.59 -16.20
C LYS A 391 -7.58 -16.17 -16.71
N PRO A 392 -6.86 -15.18 -16.14
CA PRO A 392 -6.88 -13.82 -16.64
C PRO A 392 -6.38 -13.73 -18.08
N ILE A 393 -7.07 -12.94 -18.89
CA ILE A 393 -6.68 -12.64 -20.27
C ILE A 393 -6.54 -11.13 -20.43
N MET A 394 -5.32 -10.66 -20.66
CA MET A 394 -5.01 -9.24 -20.88
C MET A 394 -5.02 -8.92 -22.37
N MET A 395 -5.53 -7.74 -22.72
CA MET A 395 -5.43 -7.19 -24.07
C MET A 395 -4.40 -6.08 -24.10
N CYS A 396 -3.34 -6.22 -24.90
CA CYS A 396 -2.29 -5.20 -25.04
C CYS A 396 -2.16 -4.80 -26.51
N THR A 397 -2.12 -3.48 -26.77
CA THR A 397 -1.91 -2.99 -28.12
C THR A 397 -0.48 -2.50 -28.35
N TYR A 398 0.05 -2.77 -29.54
CA TYR A 398 1.32 -2.20 -30.02
C TYR A 398 1.12 -0.96 -30.91
N THR A 399 -0.13 -0.51 -31.09
CA THR A 399 -0.49 0.70 -31.83
C THR A 399 -1.27 1.66 -30.93
N SER A 400 -1.38 2.93 -31.34
CA SER A 400 -2.32 3.85 -30.68
C SER A 400 -3.75 3.34 -30.91
N PRO A 401 -4.54 3.06 -29.86
CA PRO A 401 -5.90 2.54 -30.03
C PRO A 401 -6.88 3.65 -30.42
N SER A 402 -7.97 3.27 -31.09
CA SER A 402 -9.11 4.19 -31.18
C SER A 402 -9.93 4.15 -29.90
N PRO A 403 -10.67 5.22 -29.55
CA PRO A 403 -11.58 5.23 -28.38
C PRO A 403 -12.61 4.09 -28.45
N GLU A 404 -13.10 3.77 -29.65
CA GLU A 404 -14.07 2.70 -29.86
C GLU A 404 -13.46 1.31 -29.54
N SER A 405 -12.17 1.09 -29.88
CA SER A 405 -11.47 -0.15 -29.54
C SER A 405 -11.30 -0.30 -28.04
N THR A 406 -10.88 0.76 -27.36
CA THR A 406 -10.72 0.79 -25.89
C THR A 406 -12.05 0.46 -25.22
N LEU A 407 -13.12 1.14 -25.60
CA LEU A 407 -14.46 0.91 -25.06
C LEU A 407 -14.96 -0.52 -25.33
N MET A 408 -14.72 -1.04 -26.53
CA MET A 408 -15.10 -2.39 -26.92
C MET A 408 -14.47 -3.45 -26.01
N PHE A 409 -13.16 -3.41 -25.79
CA PHE A 409 -12.47 -4.38 -24.95
C PHE A 409 -12.88 -4.28 -23.49
N ASN A 410 -13.00 -3.06 -22.95
CA ASN A 410 -13.47 -2.87 -21.58
C ASN A 410 -14.91 -3.37 -21.37
N LYS A 411 -15.82 -3.09 -22.31
CA LYS A 411 -17.20 -3.63 -22.29
C LYS A 411 -17.25 -5.15 -22.42
N ALA A 412 -16.35 -5.74 -23.20
CA ALA A 412 -16.21 -7.18 -23.31
C ALA A 412 -15.64 -7.84 -22.04
N GLY A 413 -15.08 -7.06 -21.09
CA GLY A 413 -14.58 -7.54 -19.82
C GLY A 413 -13.07 -7.77 -19.77
N TYR A 414 -12.32 -7.13 -20.67
CA TYR A 414 -10.86 -7.19 -20.69
C TYR A 414 -10.23 -5.88 -20.22
N PRO A 415 -9.23 -5.91 -19.33
CA PRO A 415 -8.35 -4.75 -19.12
C PRO A 415 -7.52 -4.55 -20.39
N PHE A 416 -7.44 -3.30 -20.82
CA PHE A 416 -6.81 -2.95 -22.08
C PHE A 416 -5.59 -2.04 -21.86
N PHE A 417 -4.43 -2.49 -22.32
CA PHE A 417 -3.15 -1.85 -22.09
C PHE A 417 -2.57 -1.24 -23.36
N THR A 418 -2.01 -0.04 -23.24
CA THR A 418 -1.26 0.65 -24.29
C THR A 418 0.25 0.56 -24.09
N ASN A 419 0.69 0.01 -22.94
CA ASN A 419 2.08 -0.08 -22.52
C ASN A 419 2.42 -1.55 -22.20
N MET A 420 3.31 -2.18 -22.98
CA MET A 420 3.70 -3.58 -22.76
C MET A 420 4.35 -3.83 -21.40
N PRO A 421 5.33 -3.01 -20.95
CA PRO A 421 5.87 -3.10 -19.60
C PRO A 421 4.79 -3.09 -18.48
N ASN A 422 3.83 -2.17 -18.57
CA ASN A 422 2.76 -2.09 -17.58
C ASN A 422 1.82 -3.30 -17.63
N CYS A 423 1.52 -3.81 -18.83
CA CYS A 423 0.74 -5.04 -18.99
C CYS A 423 1.44 -6.24 -18.33
N ALA A 424 2.71 -6.47 -18.64
CA ALA A 424 3.50 -7.52 -18.02
C ALA A 424 3.62 -7.34 -16.51
N ARG A 425 3.86 -6.11 -16.04
CA ARG A 425 3.92 -5.77 -14.61
C ARG A 425 2.60 -6.08 -13.90
N THR A 426 1.47 -5.75 -14.50
CA THR A 426 0.13 -6.05 -13.94
C THR A 426 -0.05 -7.56 -13.73
N VAL A 427 0.30 -8.37 -14.73
CA VAL A 427 0.25 -9.84 -14.61
C VAL A 427 1.14 -10.33 -13.48
N ARG A 428 2.37 -9.81 -13.40
CA ARG A 428 3.33 -10.14 -12.35
C ARG A 428 2.80 -9.81 -10.96
N GLU A 429 2.29 -8.60 -10.76
CA GLU A 429 1.79 -8.15 -9.45
C GLU A 429 0.55 -8.93 -9.02
N MET A 430 -0.36 -9.25 -9.96
CA MET A 430 -1.52 -10.09 -9.67
C MET A 430 -1.11 -11.50 -9.21
N ALA A 431 -0.09 -12.10 -9.85
CA ALA A 431 0.43 -13.42 -9.46
C ALA A 431 1.13 -13.36 -8.10
N ASP A 432 2.00 -12.39 -7.88
CA ASP A 432 2.73 -12.22 -6.62
C ASP A 432 1.78 -11.94 -5.44
N TYR A 433 0.76 -11.09 -5.65
CA TYR A 433 -0.29 -10.83 -4.67
C TYR A 433 -1.06 -12.11 -4.29
N LYS A 434 -1.45 -12.90 -5.30
CA LYS A 434 -2.17 -14.17 -5.07
C LYS A 434 -1.32 -15.15 -4.27
N ILE A 435 -0.07 -15.34 -4.65
CA ILE A 435 0.87 -16.24 -3.98
C ILE A 435 1.07 -15.80 -2.53
N LEU A 436 1.34 -14.51 -2.31
CA LEU A 436 1.55 -13.94 -0.97
C LEU A 436 0.28 -14.09 -0.12
N ARG A 437 -0.88 -13.72 -0.65
CA ARG A 437 -2.15 -13.83 0.08
C ARG A 437 -2.46 -15.27 0.48
N ASP A 438 -2.29 -16.22 -0.44
CA ASP A 438 -2.53 -17.64 -0.15
C ASP A 438 -1.58 -18.18 0.93
N ALA A 439 -0.32 -17.74 0.93
CA ALA A 439 0.63 -18.06 1.98
C ALA A 439 0.24 -17.42 3.32
N PHE A 440 -0.14 -16.14 3.30
CA PHE A 440 -0.55 -15.39 4.48
C PHE A 440 -1.78 -16.01 5.17
N LEU A 441 -2.79 -16.42 4.40
CA LEU A 441 -4.01 -17.02 4.93
C LEU A 441 -3.80 -18.41 5.53
N LYS A 442 -2.70 -19.10 5.19
CA LYS A 442 -2.34 -20.40 5.78
C LYS A 442 -1.66 -20.28 7.14
N VAL A 443 -1.11 -19.10 7.45
CA VAL A 443 -0.49 -18.87 8.76
C VAL A 443 -1.61 -18.62 9.77
N PRO A 444 -1.73 -19.41 10.83
CA PRO A 444 -2.71 -19.13 11.89
C PRO A 444 -2.47 -17.74 12.48
N GLU A 445 -3.53 -17.06 12.86
CA GLU A 445 -3.42 -15.83 13.66
C GLU A 445 -2.81 -16.13 15.03
N ILE A 446 -1.47 -16.10 15.09
CA ILE A 446 -0.78 -16.16 16.37
C ILE A 446 -0.72 -14.72 16.93
N ARG A 447 -1.86 -14.13 17.17
CA ARG A 447 -1.97 -12.95 18.03
C ARG A 447 -2.23 -13.41 19.46
N THR A 448 -1.21 -13.95 20.12
CA THR A 448 -1.23 -14.03 21.56
C THR A 448 -0.95 -12.63 22.11
N SER A 449 -1.94 -11.75 22.06
CA SER A 449 -1.91 -10.55 22.88
C SER A 449 -1.86 -11.03 24.33
N ASN A 450 -0.76 -10.74 24.99
CA ASN A 450 -0.63 -10.94 26.43
C ASN A 450 -0.47 -9.54 27.05
N PRO A 451 -1.58 -8.91 27.50
CA PRO A 451 -1.55 -7.56 28.04
C PRO A 451 -0.57 -7.41 29.21
N ALA A 452 -0.39 -8.46 30.02
CA ALA A 452 0.56 -8.46 31.12
C ALA A 452 2.00 -8.43 30.61
N ARG A 453 2.30 -9.20 29.54
CA ARG A 453 3.60 -9.18 28.86
C ARG A 453 3.88 -7.81 28.26
N GLU A 454 2.93 -7.25 27.52
CA GLU A 454 3.08 -5.91 26.92
C GLU A 454 3.33 -4.84 27.98
N GLN A 455 2.61 -4.87 29.09
CA GLN A 455 2.80 -3.94 30.20
C GLN A 455 4.17 -4.11 30.85
N ALA A 456 4.66 -5.34 31.04
CA ALA A 456 5.97 -5.63 31.59
C ALA A 456 7.08 -5.09 30.68
N VAL A 457 6.98 -5.33 29.36
CA VAL A 457 7.93 -4.82 28.37
C VAL A 457 7.90 -3.28 28.31
N ARG A 458 6.71 -2.66 28.25
CA ARG A 458 6.57 -1.18 28.29
C ARG A 458 7.22 -0.60 29.56
N LYS A 459 7.02 -1.23 30.71
CA LYS A 459 7.64 -0.82 31.97
C LYS A 459 9.16 -0.96 31.93
N ALA A 460 9.68 -2.04 31.36
CA ALA A 460 11.12 -2.26 31.18
C ALA A 460 11.77 -1.22 30.24
N CYS A 461 11.04 -0.75 29.22
CA CYS A 461 11.52 0.24 28.27
C CYS A 461 11.25 1.70 28.68
N ALA A 462 10.34 1.96 29.62
CA ALA A 462 9.83 3.31 29.92
C ALA A 462 10.89 4.33 30.38
N ASN A 463 11.97 3.86 30.98
CA ASN A 463 13.05 4.71 31.50
C ASN A 463 14.36 4.58 30.67
N GLN A 464 14.30 3.94 29.52
CA GLN A 464 15.46 3.67 28.68
C GLN A 464 15.52 4.66 27.52
N CYS A 465 16.60 5.45 27.45
CA CYS A 465 16.88 6.33 26.32
C CYS A 465 18.17 5.86 25.66
N GLY A 466 18.09 5.32 24.43
CA GLY A 466 19.25 4.90 23.65
C GLY A 466 19.39 3.40 23.46
N VAL A 467 20.62 2.90 23.42
CA VAL A 467 20.94 1.48 23.17
C VAL A 467 20.82 0.69 24.46
N LEU A 468 20.01 -0.38 24.43
CA LEU A 468 19.93 -1.35 25.52
C LEU A 468 21.19 -2.23 25.55
N THR A 469 21.63 -2.60 26.75
CA THR A 469 22.68 -3.59 26.92
C THR A 469 22.20 -4.99 26.59
N GLU A 470 23.13 -5.92 26.34
CA GLU A 470 22.79 -7.35 26.09
C GLU A 470 22.02 -7.96 27.26
N TYR A 471 22.34 -7.55 28.49
CA TYR A 471 21.64 -8.02 29.68
C TYR A 471 20.20 -7.50 29.79
N GLU A 472 19.98 -6.22 29.49
CA GLU A 472 18.64 -5.62 29.49
C GLU A 472 17.78 -6.17 28.38
N THR A 473 18.34 -6.31 27.17
CA THR A 473 17.69 -6.95 26.04
C THR A 473 17.28 -8.38 26.39
N GLY A 474 18.16 -9.12 27.07
CA GLY A 474 17.86 -10.49 27.52
C GLY A 474 16.65 -10.58 28.45
N LYS A 475 16.48 -9.63 29.36
CA LYS A 475 15.29 -9.57 30.22
C LYS A 475 14.01 -9.30 29.44
N ILE A 476 14.07 -8.42 28.44
CA ILE A 476 12.93 -8.14 27.56
C ILE A 476 12.55 -9.36 26.74
N LEU A 477 13.54 -10.01 26.12
CA LEU A 477 13.33 -11.25 25.33
C LEU A 477 12.79 -12.41 26.16
N GLY A 478 13.18 -12.50 27.45
CA GLY A 478 12.63 -13.46 28.40
C GLY A 478 11.10 -13.35 28.58
N HIS A 479 10.52 -12.14 28.43
CA HIS A 479 9.06 -11.99 28.43
C HIS A 479 8.38 -12.63 27.21
N TYR A 480 9.14 -12.94 26.16
CA TYR A 480 8.67 -13.60 24.94
C TYR A 480 9.05 -15.08 24.89
N ASP A 481 9.42 -15.65 26.03
CA ASP A 481 9.86 -17.04 26.18
C ASP A 481 11.12 -17.38 25.31
N ILE A 482 11.93 -16.34 24.99
CA ILE A 482 13.21 -16.51 24.32
C ILE A 482 14.28 -16.64 25.39
N ASP A 483 14.76 -17.88 25.58
CA ASP A 483 15.88 -18.15 26.48
C ASP A 483 17.22 -17.85 25.82
N LEU A 484 17.96 -16.92 26.38
CA LEU A 484 19.31 -16.58 25.93
C LEU A 484 20.40 -17.42 26.62
N GLY A 485 20.02 -18.52 27.23
CA GLY A 485 20.94 -19.48 27.84
C GLY A 485 21.67 -18.96 29.05
N GLY A 486 21.16 -19.09 30.23
CA GLY A 486 21.80 -18.90 31.54
C GLY A 486 22.74 -17.68 31.73
N GLY A 487 23.35 -17.57 32.87
CA GLY A 487 24.31 -16.53 33.18
C GLY A 487 23.73 -15.30 33.91
N GLY A 488 24.53 -14.27 34.13
CA GLY A 488 24.11 -13.09 34.91
C GLY A 488 25.06 -11.91 34.82
N LEU A 489 24.59 -10.76 35.27
CA LEU A 489 25.40 -9.53 35.36
C LEU A 489 26.18 -9.50 36.69
N ALA A 490 27.46 -9.51 36.59
CA ALA A 490 28.39 -9.38 37.74
C ALA A 490 28.79 -7.90 37.95
N LYS A 491 28.74 -7.44 39.17
CA LYS A 491 29.21 -6.10 39.56
C LYS A 491 30.57 -6.15 40.27
N SER A 492 30.98 -7.35 40.66
CA SER A 492 32.27 -7.63 41.27
C SER A 492 32.91 -8.89 40.69
N ALA A 493 34.18 -9.10 40.86
CA ALA A 493 34.86 -10.32 40.48
C ALA A 493 34.32 -11.56 41.22
N GLU A 494 33.93 -11.36 42.48
CA GLU A 494 33.31 -12.37 43.32
C GLU A 494 31.94 -12.81 42.78
N ASP A 495 31.10 -11.84 42.30
CA ASP A 495 29.85 -12.14 41.63
C ASP A 495 30.09 -12.94 40.35
N ALA A 496 31.10 -12.54 39.56
CA ALA A 496 31.43 -13.25 38.32
C ALA A 496 31.82 -14.70 38.57
N ILE A 497 32.61 -14.96 39.62
CA ILE A 497 32.97 -16.30 40.02
C ILE A 497 31.76 -17.10 40.52
N ALA A 498 30.87 -16.49 41.28
CA ALA A 498 29.66 -17.14 41.76
C ALA A 498 28.75 -17.59 40.59
N ILE A 499 28.49 -16.68 39.63
CA ILE A 499 27.69 -16.96 38.43
C ILE A 499 28.35 -18.07 37.60
N ALA A 500 29.67 -18.01 37.40
CA ALA A 500 30.40 -19.03 36.64
C ALA A 500 30.32 -20.43 37.28
N LYS A 501 30.29 -20.54 38.59
CA LYS A 501 30.11 -21.80 39.31
C LYS A 501 28.73 -22.43 39.04
N GLU A 502 27.68 -21.59 38.94
CA GLU A 502 26.33 -22.06 38.62
C GLU A 502 26.23 -22.59 37.18
N ILE A 503 27.01 -22.01 36.25
CA ILE A 503 27.05 -22.42 34.85
C ILE A 503 27.74 -23.79 34.67
N ALA A 504 28.67 -24.16 35.56
CA ALA A 504 29.36 -25.43 35.56
C ALA A 504 30.08 -25.81 34.23
N GLY A 505 30.70 -24.79 33.56
CA GLY A 505 31.44 -24.97 32.31
C GLY A 505 32.22 -23.73 31.93
N PRO A 506 32.92 -23.70 30.80
CA PRO A 506 33.62 -22.54 30.32
C PRO A 506 32.66 -21.33 30.15
N VAL A 507 33.11 -20.13 30.52
CA VAL A 507 32.31 -18.93 30.43
C VAL A 507 32.95 -17.86 29.56
N ALA A 508 32.11 -16.99 29.03
CA ALA A 508 32.48 -15.74 28.36
C ALA A 508 32.14 -14.55 29.27
N LEU A 509 33.07 -13.60 29.40
CA LEU A 509 32.85 -12.35 30.07
C LEU A 509 32.71 -11.22 29.04
N LYS A 510 31.67 -10.38 29.17
CA LYS A 510 31.39 -9.28 28.25
C LYS A 510 31.01 -8.01 29.00
N VAL A 511 31.73 -6.89 28.76
CA VAL A 511 31.36 -5.60 29.36
C VAL A 511 29.93 -5.20 28.99
N GLN A 512 29.21 -4.61 29.94
CA GLN A 512 27.89 -4.06 29.70
C GLN A 512 27.93 -2.54 29.87
N SER A 513 27.61 -1.84 28.79
CA SER A 513 27.51 -0.38 28.73
C SER A 513 26.67 0.05 27.54
N PRO A 514 25.70 0.98 27.69
CA PRO A 514 24.97 1.57 26.56
C PRO A 514 25.88 2.41 25.66
N ASN A 515 27.04 2.87 26.17
CA ASN A 515 27.98 3.69 25.44
C ASN A 515 29.01 2.88 24.64
N ILE A 516 29.04 1.55 24.78
CA ILE A 516 30.02 0.65 24.13
C ILE A 516 29.26 -0.42 23.31
N PRO A 517 28.72 -0.09 22.11
CA PRO A 517 28.02 -1.06 21.28
C PRO A 517 28.95 -2.14 20.70
N HIS A 518 30.19 -1.81 20.38
CA HIS A 518 31.21 -2.73 19.84
C HIS A 518 32.20 -3.16 20.91
N LYS A 519 31.81 -4.11 21.75
CA LYS A 519 32.57 -4.55 22.93
C LYS A 519 33.93 -5.12 22.59
N SER A 520 34.06 -5.83 21.47
CA SER A 520 35.32 -6.46 21.03
C SER A 520 36.40 -5.45 20.70
N ASP A 521 36.04 -4.28 20.16
CA ASP A 521 37.00 -3.24 19.74
C ASP A 521 37.71 -2.58 20.91
N VAL A 522 37.11 -2.63 22.10
CA VAL A 522 37.65 -2.08 23.35
C VAL A 522 38.22 -3.15 24.28
N GLY A 523 38.41 -4.39 23.78
CA GLY A 523 38.84 -5.50 24.62
C GLY A 523 37.82 -5.90 25.70
N GLY A 524 36.55 -5.57 25.46
CA GLY A 524 35.44 -5.78 26.40
C GLY A 524 34.86 -7.19 26.39
N VAL A 525 35.46 -8.16 25.68
CA VAL A 525 35.04 -9.56 25.61
C VAL A 525 36.23 -10.47 25.83
N ILE A 526 36.09 -11.46 26.73
CA ILE A 526 37.07 -12.53 26.95
C ILE A 526 36.29 -13.86 27.00
N LEU A 527 36.77 -14.85 26.24
CA LEU A 527 36.12 -16.14 26.03
C LEU A 527 36.88 -17.29 26.67
N ASN A 528 36.22 -18.43 26.84
CA ASN A 528 36.80 -19.71 27.26
C ASN A 528 37.50 -19.64 28.64
N LEU A 529 36.89 -19.01 29.63
CA LEU A 529 37.39 -18.95 30.98
C LEU A 529 36.87 -20.13 31.81
N GLU A 530 37.76 -20.86 32.46
CA GLU A 530 37.41 -22.08 33.19
C GLU A 530 37.75 -21.98 34.71
N THR A 531 38.77 -21.22 35.07
CA THR A 531 39.24 -21.14 36.45
C THR A 531 38.80 -19.83 37.14
N GLN A 532 38.65 -19.89 38.47
CA GLN A 532 38.34 -18.70 39.28
C GLN A 532 39.35 -17.59 39.11
N THR A 533 40.62 -17.94 38.97
CA THR A 533 41.72 -16.99 38.79
C THR A 533 41.56 -16.27 37.42
N GLU A 534 41.36 -17.02 36.37
CA GLU A 534 41.15 -16.44 35.03
C GLU A 534 39.93 -15.52 34.99
N ILE A 535 38.81 -15.91 35.64
CA ILE A 535 37.61 -15.10 35.71
C ILE A 535 37.87 -13.81 36.45
N LYS A 536 38.57 -13.85 37.60
CA LYS A 536 38.90 -12.67 38.40
C LYS A 536 39.80 -11.68 37.64
N ASP A 537 40.87 -12.21 37.03
CA ASP A 537 41.82 -11.42 36.26
C ASP A 537 41.15 -10.81 35.02
N SER A 538 40.33 -11.59 34.31
CA SER A 538 39.59 -11.18 33.12
C SER A 538 38.55 -10.11 33.46
N PHE A 539 37.82 -10.22 34.57
CA PHE A 539 36.88 -9.23 35.05
C PHE A 539 37.57 -7.85 35.24
N SER A 540 38.68 -7.85 35.92
CA SER A 540 39.46 -6.63 36.16
C SER A 540 40.03 -6.04 34.87
N LYS A 541 40.53 -6.90 33.99
CA LYS A 541 41.08 -6.53 32.68
C LYS A 541 40.02 -5.90 31.75
N ILE A 542 38.82 -6.49 31.67
CA ILE A 542 37.71 -5.97 30.85
C ILE A 542 37.31 -4.56 31.29
N LEU A 543 37.12 -4.35 32.60
CA LEU A 543 36.74 -3.04 33.14
C LEU A 543 37.83 -1.97 32.93
N SER A 544 39.10 -2.34 33.13
CA SER A 544 40.23 -1.45 32.89
C SER A 544 40.36 -1.06 31.42
N SER A 545 40.23 -2.06 30.51
CA SER A 545 40.30 -1.83 29.07
C SER A 545 39.15 -0.94 28.58
N ALA A 546 37.92 -1.24 29.01
CA ALA A 546 36.75 -0.41 28.66
C ALA A 546 36.90 1.04 29.13
N LYS A 547 37.37 1.26 30.35
CA LYS A 547 37.63 2.61 30.89
C LYS A 547 38.78 3.34 30.17
N GLN A 548 39.80 2.61 29.75
CA GLN A 548 40.90 3.19 28.97
C GLN A 548 40.50 3.68 27.61
N HIS A 549 39.67 2.89 26.88
CA HIS A 549 39.20 3.24 25.54
C HIS A 549 38.02 4.22 25.56
N CYS A 550 37.14 4.12 26.55
CA CYS A 550 35.97 4.97 26.73
C CYS A 550 35.88 5.51 28.15
N PRO A 551 36.67 6.55 28.52
CA PRO A 551 36.74 7.07 29.90
C PRO A 551 35.42 7.56 30.49
N SER A 552 34.52 8.08 29.62
CA SER A 552 33.21 8.62 29.98
C SER A 552 32.07 7.60 29.94
N ALA A 553 32.35 6.34 29.58
CA ALA A 553 31.31 5.33 29.48
C ALA A 553 30.80 4.92 30.88
N ASP A 554 29.47 4.85 30.99
CA ASP A 554 28.81 4.24 32.14
C ASP A 554 28.88 2.71 32.01
N LEU A 555 29.52 2.04 32.94
CA LEU A 555 29.68 0.61 32.96
C LEU A 555 28.71 -0.03 33.96
N ASP A 556 27.75 -0.79 33.46
CA ASP A 556 26.74 -1.49 34.28
C ASP A 556 27.31 -2.72 35.00
N GLY A 557 28.43 -3.25 34.49
CA GLY A 557 29.10 -4.44 34.99
C GLY A 557 29.63 -5.32 33.88
N VAL A 558 29.84 -6.59 34.19
CA VAL A 558 30.32 -7.61 33.24
C VAL A 558 29.30 -8.76 33.17
N LEU A 559 28.79 -9.06 31.99
CA LEU A 559 27.90 -10.17 31.75
C LEU A 559 28.71 -11.45 31.69
N VAL A 560 28.32 -12.44 32.48
CA VAL A 560 28.89 -13.80 32.49
C VAL A 560 27.93 -14.71 31.75
N LYS A 561 28.39 -15.37 30.70
CA LYS A 561 27.59 -16.27 29.86
C LYS A 561 28.26 -17.64 29.66
N PRO A 562 27.50 -18.72 29.56
CA PRO A 562 28.07 -20.02 29.16
C PRO A 562 28.63 -19.95 27.75
N MET A 563 29.72 -20.67 27.49
CA MET A 563 30.24 -20.89 26.14
C MET A 563 29.37 -21.92 25.42
N ALA A 564 28.86 -21.56 24.25
CA ALA A 564 28.20 -22.51 23.36
C ALA A 564 29.26 -23.38 22.65
N LYS A 565 29.04 -24.70 22.60
CA LYS A 565 29.89 -25.65 21.87
C LYS A 565 29.06 -26.29 20.75
N ASP A 566 29.73 -26.66 19.66
CA ASP A 566 29.14 -27.39 18.53
C ASP A 566 27.86 -26.74 17.98
N CYS A 567 27.87 -25.41 17.84
CA CYS A 567 26.73 -24.63 17.37
C CYS A 567 27.02 -23.87 16.07
N VAL A 568 25.97 -23.55 15.33
CA VAL A 568 26.02 -22.62 14.19
C VAL A 568 25.62 -21.24 14.68
N GLU A 569 26.49 -20.27 14.44
CA GLU A 569 26.21 -18.88 14.84
C GLU A 569 25.29 -18.18 13.83
N PHE A 570 24.21 -17.58 14.34
CA PHE A 570 23.31 -16.76 13.57
C PHE A 570 23.20 -15.38 14.18
N ILE A 571 23.18 -14.35 13.34
CA ILE A 571 22.87 -12.97 13.74
C ILE A 571 21.44 -12.67 13.30
N LEU A 572 20.54 -12.47 14.28
CA LEU A 572 19.17 -12.05 14.03
C LEU A 572 19.05 -10.56 14.35
N CYS A 573 18.75 -9.76 13.33
CA CYS A 573 18.51 -8.33 13.48
C CYS A 573 17.03 -8.02 13.28
N LEU A 574 16.45 -7.24 14.21
CA LEU A 574 15.14 -6.63 14.09
C LEU A 574 15.33 -5.12 13.85
N LYS A 575 14.66 -4.56 12.85
CA LYS A 575 14.72 -3.13 12.53
C LYS A 575 13.33 -2.50 12.61
#